data_a968ae10cdd3254ee57432219346f3e3
#
_entry.id   a968ae10cdd3254ee57432219346f3e3
#
_cell.length_a   1.000
_cell.length_b   1.000
_cell.length_c   1.000
_cell.angle_alpha   90.00
_cell.angle_beta   90.00
_cell.angle_gamma   90.00
#
_symmetry.space_group_name_H-M   'P 1'
#
loop_
_entity.id
_entity.type
_entity.pdbx_description
1 polymer ?
#
loop_
_entity_poly.entity_id
_entity_poly.type
_entity_poly.pdbx_seq_one_letter_code
_entity_poly.pdbx_strand_id
1 'polypeptide(L)'
;MATSKQKASRQRSVMPGVGKPSWFNLLFILPFLIGYVLLLVYPVFNGFWLSLHEIDQLSDSNEFVGLANFARLFTDEIFRGTVWNTFYFIFLTTPVFVSLGLALALALNRPGKTGATLRAIFFGSSVLSVTIVTLVWRLVLMPDRGMLANILHGIGLPSIAPLASEALALPTIALVTVWWIVGLPMMLFLSALQQIPQDIYEAAALDNASRWRTFVSITLPSIKRTVALVAVIEVILQFQLFGQSRLMTLGGPNNSSRSMVMFVYDSGFQHWELGYSAAAAQVLFALMLVGVAFQMWIAKKRDAE
;
A
#
# COMPACT_ATOMS: atom_id res chain seq x y z
N MET A 1 -74.85 18.94 -17.60
CA MET A 1 -73.46 19.42 -17.36
C MET A 1 -72.85 18.52 -16.31
N ALA A 2 -72.05 17.55 -16.70
CA ALA A 2 -71.47 16.55 -15.82
C ALA A 2 -69.95 16.71 -15.83
N THR A 3 -69.38 17.11 -14.67
CA THR A 3 -67.94 17.24 -14.47
C THR A 3 -67.37 15.88 -14.06
N SER A 4 -66.61 15.28 -14.97
CA SER A 4 -65.84 14.07 -14.74
C SER A 4 -64.62 14.37 -13.86
N LYS A 5 -64.62 13.88 -12.63
CA LYS A 5 -63.47 13.84 -11.73
C LYS A 5 -62.60 12.60 -12.08
N GLN A 6 -61.53 12.83 -12.82
CA GLN A 6 -60.53 11.84 -13.12
C GLN A 6 -59.67 11.56 -11.86
N LYS A 7 -59.91 10.44 -11.17
CA LYS A 7 -59.10 9.95 -10.06
C LYS A 7 -57.74 9.40 -10.62
N ALA A 8 -56.69 10.19 -10.49
CA ALA A 8 -55.34 9.70 -10.73
C ALA A 8 -54.99 8.66 -9.66
N SER A 9 -55.02 7.40 -10.00
CA SER A 9 -54.52 6.28 -9.19
C SER A 9 -53.00 6.36 -9.19
N ARG A 10 -52.39 6.87 -8.10
CA ARG A 10 -50.97 6.69 -7.82
C ARG A 10 -50.69 5.19 -7.66
N GLN A 11 -50.20 4.53 -8.69
CA GLN A 11 -49.52 3.25 -8.56
C GLN A 11 -48.25 3.47 -7.71
N ARG A 12 -48.34 3.17 -6.42
CA ARG A 12 -47.16 2.91 -5.60
C ARG A 12 -46.50 1.67 -6.18
N SER A 13 -45.36 1.84 -6.85
CA SER A 13 -44.44 0.74 -7.13
C SER A 13 -43.98 0.17 -5.78
N VAL A 14 -44.61 -0.93 -5.39
CA VAL A 14 -44.14 -1.74 -4.26
C VAL A 14 -42.82 -2.34 -4.73
N MET A 15 -41.71 -1.79 -4.24
CA MET A 15 -40.42 -2.50 -4.36
C MET A 15 -40.61 -3.88 -3.76
N PRO A 16 -40.18 -4.96 -4.44
CA PRO A 16 -40.27 -6.29 -3.87
C PRO A 16 -39.51 -6.25 -2.53
N GLY A 17 -40.23 -6.51 -1.45
CA GLY A 17 -39.69 -6.46 -0.11
C GLY A 17 -38.47 -7.36 -0.03
N VAL A 18 -37.38 -6.82 0.52
CA VAL A 18 -36.23 -7.60 0.97
C VAL A 18 -36.81 -8.69 1.91
N GLY A 19 -36.92 -9.91 1.42
CA GLY A 19 -37.47 -11.04 2.18
C GLY A 19 -36.70 -11.14 3.49
N LYS A 20 -37.41 -11.53 4.56
CA LYS A 20 -36.76 -11.78 5.87
C LYS A 20 -35.54 -12.67 5.62
N PRO A 21 -34.39 -12.40 6.27
CA PRO A 21 -33.19 -13.20 6.08
C PRO A 21 -33.56 -14.67 6.36
N SER A 22 -33.58 -15.47 5.33
CA SER A 22 -33.86 -16.91 5.46
C SER A 22 -32.53 -17.60 5.75
N TRP A 23 -32.57 -18.66 6.55
CA TRP A 23 -31.43 -19.52 6.86
C TRP A 23 -30.71 -20.00 5.60
N PHE A 24 -31.43 -20.14 4.49
CA PHE A 24 -30.88 -20.49 3.19
C PHE A 24 -29.89 -19.45 2.65
N ASN A 25 -30.05 -18.15 2.96
CA ASN A 25 -29.10 -17.14 2.53
C ASN A 25 -27.75 -17.29 3.23
N LEU A 26 -27.72 -17.83 4.47
CA LEU A 26 -26.48 -18.14 5.19
C LEU A 26 -25.73 -19.32 4.54
N LEU A 27 -26.44 -20.29 3.96
CA LEU A 27 -25.80 -21.41 3.28
C LEU A 27 -24.96 -20.97 2.07
N PHE A 28 -25.37 -19.91 1.36
CA PHE A 28 -24.60 -19.37 0.23
C PHE A 28 -23.33 -18.63 0.67
N ILE A 29 -23.32 -18.07 1.88
CA ILE A 29 -22.17 -17.36 2.45
C ILE A 29 -21.23 -18.33 3.17
N LEU A 30 -21.72 -19.48 3.61
CA LEU A 30 -20.98 -20.46 4.42
C LEU A 30 -19.64 -20.91 3.79
N PRO A 31 -19.57 -21.29 2.50
CA PRO A 31 -18.30 -21.71 1.89
C PRO A 31 -17.25 -20.60 1.95
N PHE A 32 -17.65 -19.35 1.70
CA PHE A 32 -16.75 -18.19 1.83
C PHE A 32 -16.31 -17.99 3.29
N LEU A 33 -17.24 -18.05 4.25
CA LEU A 33 -16.93 -17.88 5.67
C LEU A 33 -15.98 -18.97 6.18
N ILE A 34 -16.18 -20.22 5.78
CA ILE A 34 -15.26 -21.32 6.13
C ILE A 34 -13.85 -21.02 5.59
N GLY A 35 -13.72 -20.69 4.32
CA GLY A 35 -12.44 -20.32 3.72
C GLY A 35 -11.80 -19.11 4.41
N TYR A 36 -12.58 -18.08 4.71
CA TYR A 36 -12.11 -16.90 5.42
C TYR A 36 -11.60 -17.23 6.82
N VAL A 37 -12.37 -18.01 7.60
CA VAL A 37 -11.96 -18.39 8.96
C VAL A 37 -10.71 -19.27 8.93
N LEU A 38 -10.67 -20.29 8.07
CA LEU A 38 -9.53 -21.23 8.02
C LEU A 38 -8.25 -20.61 7.47
N LEU A 39 -8.35 -19.74 6.47
CA LEU A 39 -7.17 -19.21 5.75
C LEU A 39 -6.70 -17.85 6.27
N LEU A 40 -7.55 -17.09 6.95
CA LEU A 40 -7.20 -15.76 7.45
C LEU A 40 -7.28 -15.67 8.98
N VAL A 41 -8.44 -16.02 9.56
CA VAL A 41 -8.65 -15.83 11.00
C VAL A 41 -7.81 -16.81 11.81
N TYR A 42 -7.87 -18.09 11.48
CA TYR A 42 -7.12 -19.14 12.20
C TYR A 42 -5.59 -18.90 12.20
N PRO A 43 -4.91 -18.61 11.07
CA PRO A 43 -3.47 -18.32 11.08
C PRO A 43 -3.09 -17.11 11.94
N VAL A 44 -3.92 -16.07 12.00
CA VAL A 44 -3.65 -14.90 12.86
C VAL A 44 -3.67 -15.31 14.34
N PHE A 45 -4.69 -16.04 14.78
CA PHE A 45 -4.75 -16.53 16.17
C PHE A 45 -3.67 -17.55 16.49
N ASN A 46 -3.38 -18.45 15.56
CA ASN A 46 -2.28 -19.40 15.70
C ASN A 46 -0.92 -18.70 15.78
N GLY A 47 -0.69 -17.66 14.97
CA GLY A 47 0.50 -16.82 15.05
C GLY A 47 0.63 -16.13 16.42
N PHE A 48 -0.48 -15.67 17.00
CA PHE A 48 -0.47 -15.11 18.35
C PHE A 48 -0.12 -16.20 19.40
N TRP A 49 -0.69 -17.40 19.28
CA TRP A 49 -0.35 -18.52 20.14
C TRP A 49 1.14 -18.90 20.02
N LEU A 50 1.65 -19.03 18.79
CA LEU A 50 3.07 -19.31 18.53
C LEU A 50 3.99 -18.26 19.15
N SER A 51 3.61 -16.98 19.13
CA SER A 51 4.43 -15.90 19.68
C SER A 51 4.70 -16.00 21.18
N LEU A 52 3.86 -16.76 21.90
CA LEU A 52 3.98 -17.01 23.35
C LEU A 52 4.75 -18.29 23.66
N HIS A 53 5.22 -19.02 22.66
CA HIS A 53 5.90 -20.30 22.81
C HIS A 53 7.32 -20.23 22.20
N GLU A 54 8.23 -20.97 22.79
CA GLU A 54 9.50 -21.32 22.18
C GLU A 54 9.36 -22.71 21.55
N ILE A 55 9.62 -22.78 20.25
CA ILE A 55 9.43 -24.00 19.47
C ILE A 55 10.77 -24.39 18.90
N ASP A 56 11.32 -25.47 19.42
CA ASP A 56 12.49 -26.12 18.87
C ASP A 56 12.06 -27.32 18.01
N GLN A 57 12.21 -27.18 16.71
CA GLN A 57 11.85 -28.22 15.75
C GLN A 57 12.79 -29.43 15.78
N LEU A 58 13.99 -29.29 16.34
CA LEU A 58 14.97 -30.38 16.42
C LEU A 58 14.67 -31.31 17.60
N SER A 59 14.22 -30.76 18.71
CA SER A 59 13.88 -31.52 19.93
C SER A 59 12.40 -31.84 20.08
N ASP A 60 11.56 -31.38 19.12
CA ASP A 60 10.09 -31.45 19.16
C ASP A 60 9.52 -30.86 20.47
N SER A 61 10.25 -29.89 21.03
CA SER A 61 9.86 -29.22 22.28
C SER A 61 9.04 -27.96 21.96
N ASN A 62 7.96 -27.78 22.71
CA ASN A 62 7.11 -26.61 22.65
C ASN A 62 6.86 -26.10 24.05
N GLU A 63 7.63 -25.09 24.46
CA GLU A 63 7.58 -24.54 25.81
C GLU A 63 6.84 -23.20 25.81
N PHE A 64 5.90 -23.03 26.75
CA PHE A 64 5.23 -21.75 26.93
C PHE A 64 6.16 -20.78 27.68
N VAL A 65 6.60 -19.73 26.94
CA VAL A 65 7.54 -18.72 27.48
C VAL A 65 6.86 -17.37 27.73
N GLY A 66 5.55 -17.28 27.53
CA GLY A 66 4.78 -16.05 27.74
C GLY A 66 5.31 -14.90 26.87
N LEU A 67 5.69 -13.78 27.46
CA LEU A 67 6.15 -12.59 26.73
C LEU A 67 7.68 -12.54 26.50
N ALA A 68 8.42 -13.62 26.73
CA ALA A 68 9.88 -13.62 26.58
C ALA A 68 10.33 -13.30 25.15
N ASN A 69 9.64 -13.82 24.13
CA ASN A 69 9.91 -13.48 22.72
C ASN A 69 9.76 -11.99 22.45
N PHE A 70 8.74 -11.35 23.00
CA PHE A 70 8.55 -9.90 22.86
C PHE A 70 9.62 -9.10 23.60
N ALA A 71 10.00 -9.51 24.82
CA ALA A 71 11.09 -8.88 25.57
C ALA A 71 12.41 -8.96 24.80
N ARG A 72 12.73 -10.11 24.21
CA ARG A 72 13.91 -10.30 23.33
C ARG A 72 13.86 -9.35 22.13
N LEU A 73 12.72 -9.20 21.44
CA LEU A 73 12.55 -8.28 20.29
C LEU A 73 12.91 -6.83 20.66
N PHE A 74 12.46 -6.33 21.80
CA PHE A 74 12.72 -4.94 22.19
C PHE A 74 14.20 -4.68 22.51
N THR A 75 14.98 -5.70 22.83
CA THR A 75 16.42 -5.60 23.07
C THR A 75 17.26 -5.90 21.83
N ASP A 76 16.69 -6.53 20.81
CA ASP A 76 17.36 -6.88 19.56
C ASP A 76 17.61 -5.62 18.70
N GLU A 77 18.90 -5.29 18.49
CA GLU A 77 19.30 -4.14 17.68
C GLU A 77 18.93 -4.27 16.21
N ILE A 78 18.99 -5.50 15.68
CA ILE A 78 18.60 -5.76 14.28
C ILE A 78 17.12 -5.52 14.12
N PHE A 79 16.29 -6.06 15.04
CA PHE A 79 14.85 -5.83 14.99
C PHE A 79 14.50 -4.34 15.07
N ARG A 80 15.08 -3.60 16.03
CA ARG A 80 14.86 -2.15 16.14
C ARG A 80 15.26 -1.40 14.86
N GLY A 81 16.40 -1.80 14.27
CA GLY A 81 16.83 -1.28 12.97
C GLY A 81 15.83 -1.55 11.85
N THR A 82 15.23 -2.75 11.80
CA THR A 82 14.20 -3.09 10.78
C THR A 82 12.91 -2.30 10.96
N VAL A 83 12.50 -2.03 12.21
CA VAL A 83 11.38 -1.13 12.49
C VAL A 83 11.65 0.26 11.93
N TRP A 84 12.81 0.84 12.23
CA TRP A 84 13.22 2.13 11.70
C TRP A 84 13.25 2.17 10.16
N ASN A 85 13.88 1.18 9.53
CA ASN A 85 13.95 1.06 8.07
C ASN A 85 12.57 1.00 7.43
N THR A 86 11.64 0.25 8.03
CA THR A 86 10.28 0.12 7.53
C THR A 86 9.54 1.46 7.60
N PHE A 87 9.61 2.18 8.72
CA PHE A 87 9.02 3.50 8.84
C PHE A 87 9.68 4.53 7.92
N TYR A 88 11.00 4.51 7.80
CA TYR A 88 11.74 5.39 6.88
C TYR A 88 11.33 5.14 5.43
N PHE A 89 11.17 3.87 5.04
CA PHE A 89 10.67 3.52 3.71
C PHE A 89 9.26 4.03 3.44
N ILE A 90 8.34 3.87 4.41
CA ILE A 90 6.97 4.42 4.32
C ILE A 90 7.01 5.94 4.18
N PHE A 91 7.84 6.62 4.95
CA PHE A 91 8.00 8.06 4.89
C PHE A 91 8.55 8.54 3.53
N LEU A 92 9.50 7.80 2.94
CA LEU A 92 10.04 8.11 1.62
C LEU A 92 9.02 7.87 0.49
N THR A 93 8.22 6.82 0.57
CA THR A 93 7.41 6.34 -0.55
C THR A 93 5.99 6.90 -0.52
N THR A 94 5.30 6.86 0.62
CA THR A 94 3.87 7.23 0.69
C THR A 94 3.57 8.66 0.25
N PRO A 95 4.30 9.71 0.71
CA PRO A 95 4.05 11.08 0.24
C PRO A 95 4.30 11.23 -1.26
N VAL A 96 5.30 10.51 -1.79
CA VAL A 96 5.62 10.54 -3.22
C VAL A 96 4.53 9.83 -4.03
N PHE A 97 4.03 8.70 -3.60
CA PHE A 97 2.90 8.01 -4.24
C PHE A 97 1.65 8.90 -4.31
N VAL A 98 1.32 9.57 -3.20
CA VAL A 98 0.16 10.46 -3.15
C VAL A 98 0.35 11.66 -4.05
N SER A 99 1.49 12.36 -3.96
CA SER A 99 1.74 13.58 -4.74
C SER A 99 1.98 13.30 -6.22
N LEU A 100 2.84 12.33 -6.55
CA LEU A 100 3.16 11.97 -7.93
C LEU A 100 1.97 11.28 -8.61
N GLY A 101 1.28 10.38 -7.91
CA GLY A 101 0.08 9.73 -8.41
C GLY A 101 -1.02 10.74 -8.75
N LEU A 102 -1.26 11.73 -7.88
CA LEU A 102 -2.21 12.82 -8.14
C LEU A 102 -1.74 13.70 -9.30
N ALA A 103 -0.47 14.07 -9.35
CA ALA A 103 0.09 14.88 -10.44
C ALA A 103 -0.07 14.18 -11.80
N LEU A 104 0.24 12.88 -11.87
CA LEU A 104 0.05 12.07 -13.07
C LEU A 104 -1.43 11.96 -13.43
N ALA A 105 -2.32 11.74 -12.47
CA ALA A 105 -3.75 11.69 -12.71
C ALA A 105 -4.28 13.00 -13.31
N LEU A 106 -3.88 14.15 -12.77
CA LEU A 106 -4.24 15.47 -13.29
C LEU A 106 -3.70 15.70 -14.71
N ALA A 107 -2.45 15.34 -14.97
CA ALA A 107 -1.82 15.49 -16.28
C ALA A 107 -2.48 14.60 -17.36
N LEU A 108 -2.90 13.40 -16.95
CA LEU A 108 -3.48 12.38 -17.85
C LEU A 108 -5.02 12.34 -17.82
N ASN A 109 -5.67 13.23 -17.08
CA ASN A 109 -7.13 13.39 -17.09
C ASN A 109 -7.58 14.14 -18.38
N ARG A 110 -7.25 13.57 -19.51
CA ARG A 110 -7.59 14.13 -20.83
C ARG A 110 -8.16 13.03 -21.71
N PRO A 111 -9.21 13.34 -22.52
CA PRO A 111 -9.70 12.40 -23.51
C PRO A 111 -8.69 12.20 -24.64
N GLY A 112 -8.78 11.07 -25.32
CA GLY A 112 -7.97 10.77 -26.50
C GLY A 112 -6.96 9.64 -26.33
N LYS A 113 -6.42 9.18 -27.46
CA LYS A 113 -5.54 8.00 -27.54
C LYS A 113 -4.23 8.18 -26.77
N THR A 114 -3.61 9.35 -26.88
CA THR A 114 -2.34 9.64 -26.18
C THR A 114 -2.47 9.51 -24.65
N GLY A 115 -3.54 10.10 -24.07
CA GLY A 115 -3.82 9.97 -22.63
C GLY A 115 -4.06 8.50 -22.25
N ALA A 116 -4.81 7.76 -23.06
CA ALA A 116 -5.07 6.34 -22.82
C ALA A 116 -3.77 5.50 -22.87
N THR A 117 -2.90 5.73 -23.87
CA THR A 117 -1.61 5.02 -23.98
C THR A 117 -0.69 5.31 -22.81
N LEU A 118 -0.55 6.58 -22.39
CA LEU A 118 0.29 6.94 -21.25
C LEU A 118 -0.24 6.31 -19.95
N ARG A 119 -1.56 6.33 -19.72
CA ARG A 119 -2.16 5.62 -18.58
C ARG A 119 -1.86 4.13 -18.61
N ALA A 120 -1.95 3.50 -19.79
CA ALA A 120 -1.62 2.09 -19.94
C ALA A 120 -0.15 1.79 -19.65
N ILE A 121 0.78 2.67 -20.04
CA ILE A 121 2.22 2.52 -19.77
C ILE A 121 2.49 2.60 -18.25
N PHE A 122 2.00 3.66 -17.59
CA PHE A 122 2.22 3.83 -16.14
C PHE A 122 1.55 2.74 -15.31
N PHE A 123 0.34 2.34 -15.67
CA PHE A 123 -0.35 1.24 -14.97
C PHE A 123 0.26 -0.11 -15.33
N GLY A 124 0.71 -0.30 -16.56
CA GLY A 124 1.32 -1.55 -17.03
C GLY A 124 2.59 -1.93 -16.28
N SER A 125 3.38 -0.94 -15.83
CA SER A 125 4.55 -1.22 -14.96
C SER A 125 4.16 -1.95 -13.68
N SER A 126 3.00 -1.62 -13.08
CA SER A 126 2.52 -2.22 -11.82
C SER A 126 2.12 -3.70 -11.96
N VAL A 127 1.92 -4.19 -13.19
CA VAL A 127 1.59 -5.60 -13.46
C VAL A 127 2.83 -6.50 -13.50
N LEU A 128 4.03 -5.92 -13.65
CA LEU A 128 5.27 -6.68 -13.66
C LEU A 128 5.51 -7.34 -12.29
N SER A 129 6.07 -8.56 -12.31
CA SER A 129 6.43 -9.22 -11.04
C SER A 129 7.61 -8.51 -10.36
N VAL A 130 7.62 -8.53 -9.03
CA VAL A 130 8.72 -7.98 -8.23
C VAL A 130 10.08 -8.54 -8.66
N THR A 131 10.14 -9.82 -9.01
CA THR A 131 11.38 -10.49 -9.44
C THR A 131 11.93 -9.88 -10.71
N ILE A 132 11.10 -9.65 -11.72
CA ILE A 132 11.53 -9.05 -12.99
C ILE A 132 12.00 -7.62 -12.75
N VAL A 133 11.21 -6.82 -12.03
CA VAL A 133 11.54 -5.43 -11.74
C VAL A 133 12.88 -5.32 -11.00
N THR A 134 13.05 -6.07 -9.94
CA THR A 134 14.27 -6.02 -9.13
C THR A 134 15.49 -6.52 -9.89
N LEU A 135 15.36 -7.56 -10.72
CA LEU A 135 16.45 -8.05 -11.55
C LEU A 135 16.90 -7.00 -12.57
N VAL A 136 15.95 -6.39 -13.29
CA VAL A 136 16.25 -5.33 -14.27
C VAL A 136 16.93 -4.15 -13.60
N TRP A 137 16.39 -3.67 -12.47
CA TRP A 137 16.98 -2.54 -11.76
C TRP A 137 18.34 -2.85 -11.14
N ARG A 138 18.60 -4.09 -10.70
CA ARG A 138 19.95 -4.50 -10.28
C ARG A 138 20.96 -4.40 -11.42
N LEU A 139 20.57 -4.79 -12.63
CA LEU A 139 21.43 -4.64 -13.82
C LEU A 139 21.67 -3.16 -14.16
N VAL A 140 20.64 -2.35 -14.11
CA VAL A 140 20.72 -0.88 -14.33
C VAL A 140 21.65 -0.20 -13.33
N LEU A 141 21.58 -0.62 -12.06
CA LEU A 141 22.31 -0.02 -10.92
C LEU A 141 23.63 -0.74 -10.60
N MET A 142 24.04 -1.72 -11.42
CA MET A 142 25.29 -2.45 -11.20
C MET A 142 26.48 -1.50 -11.22
N PRO A 143 27.38 -1.54 -10.21
CA PRO A 143 28.56 -0.71 -10.18
C PRO A 143 29.43 -0.94 -11.44
N ASP A 144 30.04 0.12 -11.97
CA ASP A 144 30.98 0.19 -13.07
C ASP A 144 30.53 -0.36 -14.44
N ARG A 145 29.49 -1.21 -14.47
CA ARG A 145 28.99 -1.88 -15.70
C ARG A 145 27.53 -1.61 -16.01
N GLY A 146 26.77 -1.10 -15.04
CA GLY A 146 25.36 -0.80 -15.19
C GLY A 146 25.10 0.43 -16.07
N MET A 147 23.86 0.55 -16.52
CA MET A 147 23.46 1.70 -17.35
C MET A 147 23.69 3.03 -16.61
N LEU A 148 23.42 3.09 -15.30
CA LEU A 148 23.66 4.29 -14.49
C LEU A 148 25.16 4.65 -14.46
N ALA A 149 26.03 3.68 -14.24
CA ALA A 149 27.49 3.89 -14.24
C ALA A 149 27.99 4.41 -15.60
N ASN A 150 27.51 3.82 -16.70
CA ASN A 150 27.88 4.25 -18.06
C ASN A 150 27.40 5.69 -18.36
N ILE A 151 26.21 6.07 -17.91
CA ILE A 151 25.71 7.43 -18.07
C ILE A 151 26.59 8.42 -17.28
N LEU A 152 26.91 8.11 -16.02
CA LEU A 152 27.76 8.95 -15.18
C LEU A 152 29.16 9.13 -15.78
N HIS A 153 29.80 8.04 -16.25
CA HIS A 153 31.09 8.11 -16.94
C HIS A 153 31.01 8.98 -18.20
N GLY A 154 29.92 8.85 -18.97
CA GLY A 154 29.72 9.63 -20.20
C GLY A 154 29.66 11.15 -19.98
N ILE A 155 29.29 11.58 -18.77
CA ILE A 155 29.25 13.01 -18.36
C ILE A 155 30.40 13.38 -17.44
N GLY A 156 31.43 12.51 -17.29
CA GLY A 156 32.62 12.78 -16.52
C GLY A 156 32.48 12.65 -15.01
N LEU A 157 31.41 12.03 -14.51
CA LEU A 157 31.19 11.77 -13.09
C LEU A 157 31.67 10.37 -12.69
N PRO A 158 32.14 10.17 -11.44
CA PRO A 158 32.49 8.86 -10.93
C PRO A 158 31.26 7.96 -10.84
N SER A 159 31.45 6.65 -11.03
CA SER A 159 30.38 5.68 -10.79
C SER A 159 29.98 5.67 -9.32
N ILE A 160 28.69 5.52 -9.08
CA ILE A 160 28.14 5.32 -7.74
C ILE A 160 27.57 3.89 -7.64
N ALA A 161 27.66 3.30 -6.46
CA ALA A 161 27.11 2.00 -6.14
C ALA A 161 25.96 2.16 -5.12
N PRO A 162 24.77 2.64 -5.54
CA PRO A 162 23.75 3.05 -4.60
C PRO A 162 23.22 1.89 -3.75
N LEU A 163 23.17 0.67 -4.28
CA LEU A 163 22.75 -0.52 -3.54
C LEU A 163 23.81 -1.06 -2.57
N ALA A 164 25.08 -0.64 -2.71
CA ALA A 164 26.16 -1.00 -1.81
C ALA A 164 26.45 0.07 -0.74
N SER A 165 25.70 1.17 -0.71
CA SER A 165 25.81 2.24 0.28
C SER A 165 24.72 2.13 1.32
N GLU A 166 25.07 2.13 2.61
CA GLU A 166 24.11 2.12 3.72
C GLU A 166 23.10 3.27 3.63
N ALA A 167 23.56 4.45 3.27
CA ALA A 167 22.71 5.63 3.17
C ALA A 167 21.80 5.63 1.93
N LEU A 168 22.24 4.99 0.82
CA LEU A 168 21.52 5.05 -0.46
C LEU A 168 20.69 3.80 -0.78
N ALA A 169 20.97 2.66 -0.14
CA ALA A 169 20.29 1.39 -0.48
C ALA A 169 18.77 1.50 -0.33
N LEU A 170 18.27 1.92 0.81
CA LEU A 170 16.84 2.03 1.05
C LEU A 170 16.16 3.14 0.23
N PRO A 171 16.71 4.36 0.09
CA PRO A 171 16.21 5.36 -0.84
C PRO A 171 16.17 4.90 -2.29
N THR A 172 17.15 4.12 -2.73
CA THR A 172 17.16 3.56 -4.09
C THR A 172 16.06 2.54 -4.29
N ILE A 173 15.85 1.65 -3.31
CA ILE A 173 14.71 0.71 -3.32
C ILE A 173 13.38 1.47 -3.34
N ALA A 174 13.27 2.57 -2.58
CA ALA A 174 12.09 3.42 -2.57
C ALA A 174 11.80 4.03 -3.96
N LEU A 175 12.83 4.56 -4.62
CA LEU A 175 12.72 5.12 -5.98
C LEU A 175 12.26 4.06 -6.98
N VAL A 176 12.84 2.88 -6.95
CA VAL A 176 12.44 1.74 -7.81
C VAL A 176 11.00 1.34 -7.54
N THR A 177 10.60 1.29 -6.27
CA THR A 177 9.23 0.92 -5.88
C THR A 177 8.22 1.96 -6.35
N VAL A 178 8.52 3.25 -6.20
CA VAL A 178 7.67 4.33 -6.70
C VAL A 178 7.51 4.25 -8.22
N TRP A 179 8.62 4.12 -8.95
CA TRP A 179 8.57 3.95 -10.41
C TRP A 179 7.71 2.76 -10.82
N TRP A 180 7.83 1.65 -10.11
CA TRP A 180 7.11 0.43 -10.42
C TRP A 180 5.60 0.53 -10.19
N ILE A 181 5.16 1.07 -9.05
CA ILE A 181 3.78 0.96 -8.57
C ILE A 181 2.99 2.27 -8.70
N VAL A 182 3.58 3.41 -9.08
CA VAL A 182 2.88 4.72 -9.14
C VAL A 182 1.63 4.72 -10.03
N GLY A 183 1.52 3.77 -10.94
CA GLY A 183 0.33 3.60 -11.78
C GLY A 183 -0.95 3.29 -11.00
N LEU A 184 -0.85 2.60 -9.87
CA LEU A 184 -2.01 2.26 -9.03
C LEU A 184 -2.64 3.52 -8.38
N PRO A 185 -1.92 4.33 -7.58
CA PRO A 185 -2.47 5.56 -7.03
C PRO A 185 -2.91 6.55 -8.13
N MET A 186 -2.19 6.64 -9.26
CA MET A 186 -2.61 7.44 -10.40
C MET A 186 -4.01 7.04 -10.88
N MET A 187 -4.29 5.75 -11.06
CA MET A 187 -5.60 5.29 -11.52
C MET A 187 -6.72 5.53 -10.50
N LEU A 188 -6.44 5.40 -9.21
CA LEU A 188 -7.40 5.71 -8.15
C LEU A 188 -7.76 7.20 -8.15
N PHE A 189 -6.77 8.07 -8.25
CA PHE A 189 -7.01 9.52 -8.37
C PHE A 189 -7.72 9.88 -9.67
N LEU A 190 -7.35 9.29 -10.78
CA LEU A 190 -8.01 9.54 -12.06
C LEU A 190 -9.50 9.19 -12.01
N SER A 191 -9.84 8.05 -11.41
CA SER A 191 -11.23 7.64 -11.22
C SER A 191 -12.01 8.63 -10.35
N ALA A 192 -11.39 9.18 -9.32
CA ALA A 192 -12.02 10.19 -8.48
C ALA A 192 -12.18 11.54 -9.20
N LEU A 193 -11.18 11.96 -9.96
CA LEU A 193 -11.26 13.20 -10.77
C LEU A 193 -12.36 13.15 -11.82
N GLN A 194 -12.60 11.99 -12.41
CA GLN A 194 -13.65 11.78 -13.43
C GLN A 194 -15.06 11.77 -12.83
N GLN A 195 -15.22 11.65 -11.52
CA GLN A 195 -16.51 11.73 -10.84
C GLN A 195 -16.95 13.18 -10.55
N ILE A 196 -16.04 14.16 -10.68
CA ILE A 196 -16.39 15.57 -10.46
C ILE A 196 -17.18 16.05 -11.68
N PRO A 197 -18.42 16.58 -11.50
CA PRO A 197 -19.22 17.09 -12.59
C PRO A 197 -18.52 18.22 -13.36
N GLN A 198 -18.60 18.20 -14.67
CA GLN A 198 -17.92 19.19 -15.53
C GLN A 198 -18.49 20.59 -15.33
N ASP A 199 -19.78 20.70 -15.01
CA ASP A 199 -20.48 21.97 -14.77
C ASP A 199 -19.80 22.80 -13.68
N ILE A 200 -19.17 22.15 -12.68
CA ILE A 200 -18.44 22.83 -11.60
C ILE A 200 -17.21 23.53 -12.14
N TYR A 201 -16.50 22.91 -13.07
CA TYR A 201 -15.34 23.50 -13.72
C TYR A 201 -15.72 24.61 -14.71
N GLU A 202 -16.84 24.47 -15.39
CA GLU A 202 -17.40 25.48 -16.28
C GLU A 202 -17.84 26.74 -15.49
N ALA A 203 -18.51 26.55 -14.35
CA ALA A 203 -18.84 27.65 -13.45
C ALA A 203 -17.58 28.39 -12.94
N ALA A 204 -16.56 27.65 -12.52
CA ALA A 204 -15.28 28.25 -12.09
C ALA A 204 -14.60 29.04 -13.24
N ALA A 205 -14.72 28.58 -14.46
CA ALA A 205 -14.19 29.29 -15.63
C ALA A 205 -14.96 30.60 -15.92
N LEU A 206 -16.28 30.62 -15.74
CA LEU A 206 -17.10 31.83 -15.83
C LEU A 206 -16.73 32.85 -14.75
N ASP A 207 -16.37 32.40 -13.54
CA ASP A 207 -15.86 33.24 -12.44
C ASP A 207 -14.40 33.68 -12.63
N ASN A 208 -13.77 33.40 -13.78
CA ASN A 208 -12.36 33.67 -14.05
C ASN A 208 -11.41 33.08 -13.00
N ALA A 209 -11.75 31.94 -12.39
CA ALA A 209 -10.86 31.28 -11.43
C ALA A 209 -9.59 30.78 -12.10
N SER A 210 -8.41 31.10 -11.52
CA SER A 210 -7.15 30.58 -12.02
C SER A 210 -7.07 29.06 -11.83
N ARG A 211 -6.24 28.36 -12.62
CA ARG A 211 -6.03 26.91 -12.51
C ARG A 211 -5.63 26.46 -11.11
N TRP A 212 -4.79 27.24 -10.43
CA TRP A 212 -4.37 26.98 -9.06
C TRP A 212 -5.54 27.13 -8.09
N ARG A 213 -6.32 28.19 -8.23
CA ARG A 213 -7.52 28.41 -7.39
C ARG A 213 -8.54 27.29 -7.60
N THR A 214 -8.80 26.88 -8.85
CA THR A 214 -9.69 25.75 -9.16
C THR A 214 -9.16 24.45 -8.53
N PHE A 215 -7.86 24.19 -8.62
CA PHE A 215 -7.25 23.01 -8.00
C PHE A 215 -7.45 22.99 -6.48
N VAL A 216 -7.08 24.07 -5.79
CA VAL A 216 -7.10 24.12 -4.32
C VAL A 216 -8.51 24.23 -3.74
N SER A 217 -9.40 25.00 -4.41
CA SER A 217 -10.75 25.29 -3.86
C SER A 217 -11.82 24.33 -4.35
N ILE A 218 -11.62 23.61 -5.47
CA ILE A 218 -12.61 22.71 -6.05
C ILE A 218 -12.07 21.29 -6.15
N THR A 219 -11.00 21.07 -6.89
CA THR A 219 -10.52 19.72 -7.21
C THR A 219 -10.05 18.97 -5.95
N LEU A 220 -9.12 19.55 -5.21
CA LEU A 220 -8.53 18.90 -4.03
C LEU A 220 -9.55 18.63 -2.91
N PRO A 221 -10.47 19.55 -2.58
CA PRO A 221 -11.55 19.26 -1.62
C PRO A 221 -12.50 18.17 -2.10
N SER A 222 -12.81 18.14 -3.40
CA SER A 222 -13.73 17.13 -3.97
C SER A 222 -13.19 15.72 -3.87
N ILE A 223 -11.86 15.54 -3.97
CA ILE A 223 -11.20 14.23 -3.91
C ILE A 223 -10.53 13.94 -2.56
N LYS A 224 -10.71 14.77 -1.52
CA LYS A 224 -10.01 14.64 -0.23
C LYS A 224 -10.15 13.26 0.42
N ARG A 225 -11.33 12.63 0.27
CA ARG A 225 -11.57 11.26 0.76
C ARG A 225 -10.74 10.23 -0.01
N THR A 226 -10.60 10.41 -1.32
CA THR A 226 -9.74 9.54 -2.13
C THR A 226 -8.27 9.75 -1.78
N VAL A 227 -7.83 10.97 -1.50
CA VAL A 227 -6.46 11.24 -1.04
C VAL A 227 -6.17 10.48 0.27
N ALA A 228 -7.10 10.55 1.23
CA ALA A 228 -6.98 9.81 2.49
C ALA A 228 -6.96 8.29 2.26
N LEU A 229 -7.87 7.78 1.41
CA LEU A 229 -7.94 6.36 1.07
C LEU A 229 -6.64 5.86 0.41
N VAL A 230 -6.13 6.58 -0.57
CA VAL A 230 -4.87 6.24 -1.25
C VAL A 230 -3.71 6.25 -0.26
N ALA A 231 -3.62 7.26 0.61
CA ALA A 231 -2.58 7.30 1.64
C ALA A 231 -2.64 6.09 2.58
N VAL A 232 -3.84 5.65 2.99
CA VAL A 232 -4.01 4.44 3.82
C VAL A 232 -3.58 3.18 3.08
N ILE A 233 -4.02 3.02 1.83
CA ILE A 233 -3.65 1.87 1.01
C ILE A 233 -2.12 1.81 0.83
N GLU A 234 -1.50 2.94 0.51
CA GLU A 234 -0.04 2.99 0.31
C GLU A 234 0.71 2.65 1.60
N VAL A 235 0.32 3.19 2.75
CA VAL A 235 0.97 2.82 4.03
C VAL A 235 0.89 1.31 4.28
N ILE A 236 -0.28 0.69 4.07
CA ILE A 236 -0.44 -0.76 4.24
C ILE A 236 0.49 -1.53 3.30
N LEU A 237 0.56 -1.12 2.02
CA LEU A 237 1.41 -1.77 1.02
C LEU A 237 2.91 -1.60 1.34
N GLN A 238 3.32 -0.41 1.81
CA GLN A 238 4.73 -0.15 2.12
C GLN A 238 5.19 -0.84 3.41
N PHE A 239 4.30 -1.12 4.38
CA PHE A 239 4.63 -2.00 5.51
C PHE A 239 5.03 -3.42 5.07
N GLN A 240 4.56 -3.86 3.90
CA GLN A 240 4.83 -5.19 3.36
C GLN A 240 6.12 -5.24 2.49
N LEU A 241 7.03 -4.27 2.65
CA LEU A 241 8.33 -4.29 1.97
C LEU A 241 9.07 -5.60 2.26
N PHE A 242 9.23 -6.44 1.24
CA PHE A 242 9.98 -7.69 1.33
C PHE A 242 10.75 -7.99 0.04
N GLY A 243 10.04 -8.22 -1.06
CA GLY A 243 10.61 -8.70 -2.30
C GLY A 243 11.71 -7.79 -2.85
N GLN A 244 11.50 -6.47 -2.81
CA GLN A 244 12.47 -5.49 -3.29
C GLN A 244 13.74 -5.51 -2.43
N SER A 245 13.59 -5.43 -1.10
CA SER A 245 14.72 -5.48 -0.17
C SER A 245 15.48 -6.81 -0.28
N ARG A 246 14.74 -7.93 -0.31
CA ARG A 246 15.33 -9.28 -0.43
C ARG A 246 16.09 -9.49 -1.73
N LEU A 247 15.51 -9.10 -2.87
CA LEU A 247 16.07 -9.40 -4.18
C LEU A 247 17.11 -8.37 -4.65
N MET A 248 17.04 -7.11 -4.19
CA MET A 248 18.01 -6.08 -4.60
C MET A 248 19.26 -6.07 -3.76
N THR A 249 19.15 -6.23 -2.44
CA THR A 249 20.24 -5.98 -1.49
C THR A 249 20.47 -7.09 -0.47
N LEU A 250 19.58 -8.09 -0.38
CA LEU A 250 19.54 -9.06 0.72
C LEU A 250 19.47 -8.39 2.10
N GLY A 251 18.83 -7.21 2.19
CA GLY A 251 18.73 -6.42 3.42
C GLY A 251 19.95 -5.57 3.76
N GLY A 252 21.02 -5.66 2.93
CA GLY A 252 22.28 -4.95 3.14
C GLY A 252 22.37 -3.56 2.49
N PRO A 253 23.57 -2.95 2.56
CA PRO A 253 24.65 -3.36 3.43
C PRO A 253 24.34 -3.15 4.90
N ASN A 254 24.94 -3.93 5.78
CA ASN A 254 24.84 -3.78 7.24
C ASN A 254 23.39 -3.63 7.78
N ASN A 255 22.44 -4.42 7.27
CA ASN A 255 21.00 -4.36 7.57
C ASN A 255 20.31 -3.01 7.26
N SER A 256 20.96 -2.08 6.53
CA SER A 256 20.42 -0.74 6.25
C SER A 256 19.14 -0.72 5.38
N SER A 257 18.87 -1.80 4.67
CA SER A 257 17.65 -1.95 3.87
C SER A 257 16.79 -3.13 4.31
N ARG A 258 17.10 -3.76 5.44
CA ARG A 258 16.33 -4.88 5.99
C ARG A 258 15.00 -4.38 6.55
N SER A 259 13.89 -4.92 6.06
CA SER A 259 12.54 -4.59 6.52
C SER A 259 12.08 -5.52 7.63
N MET A 260 10.99 -5.14 8.33
CA MET A 260 10.37 -6.00 9.34
C MET A 260 9.88 -7.32 8.75
N VAL A 261 9.26 -7.31 7.55
CA VAL A 261 8.81 -8.56 6.90
C VAL A 261 9.98 -9.46 6.57
N MET A 262 11.12 -8.88 6.16
CA MET A 262 12.33 -9.65 5.91
C MET A 262 12.90 -10.24 7.20
N PHE A 263 12.87 -9.51 8.31
CA PHE A 263 13.28 -10.02 9.62
C PHE A 263 12.42 -11.23 10.06
N VAL A 264 11.08 -11.10 9.92
CA VAL A 264 10.13 -12.19 10.19
C VAL A 264 10.46 -13.43 9.36
N TYR A 265 10.71 -13.22 8.06
CA TYR A 265 11.06 -14.33 7.16
C TYR A 265 12.39 -15.01 7.55
N ASP A 266 13.43 -14.22 7.82
CA ASP A 266 14.75 -14.78 8.13
C ASP A 266 14.73 -15.50 9.50
N SER A 267 14.09 -14.92 10.52
CA SER A 267 13.97 -15.55 11.84
C SER A 267 13.15 -16.85 11.77
N GLY A 268 12.02 -16.85 11.06
CA GLY A 268 11.14 -18.02 11.00
C GLY A 268 11.60 -19.13 10.06
N PHE A 269 12.12 -18.77 8.88
CA PHE A 269 12.39 -19.75 7.81
C PHE A 269 13.87 -20.00 7.55
N GLN A 270 14.78 -19.16 8.04
CA GLN A 270 16.22 -19.39 7.92
C GLN A 270 16.84 -19.83 9.26
N HIS A 271 16.40 -19.22 10.38
CA HIS A 271 16.90 -19.56 11.72
C HIS A 271 15.99 -20.54 12.45
N TRP A 272 14.81 -20.85 11.91
CA TRP A 272 13.84 -21.79 12.48
C TRP A 272 13.29 -21.37 13.86
N GLU A 273 13.42 -20.09 14.22
CA GLU A 273 12.89 -19.51 15.46
C GLU A 273 11.43 -19.11 15.27
N LEU A 274 10.52 -20.08 15.18
CA LEU A 274 9.11 -19.83 14.82
C LEU A 274 8.38 -18.95 15.83
N GLY A 275 8.57 -19.17 17.13
CA GLY A 275 7.96 -18.36 18.17
C GLY A 275 8.43 -16.91 18.14
N TYR A 276 9.74 -16.71 17.99
CA TYR A 276 10.35 -15.38 17.86
C TYR A 276 9.89 -14.64 16.61
N SER A 277 9.88 -15.33 15.48
CA SER A 277 9.35 -14.81 14.21
C SER A 277 7.86 -14.43 14.31
N ALA A 278 7.06 -15.28 14.95
CA ALA A 278 5.65 -15.00 15.19
C ALA A 278 5.45 -13.76 16.07
N ALA A 279 6.26 -13.58 17.12
CA ALA A 279 6.22 -12.35 17.93
C ALA A 279 6.57 -11.11 17.11
N ALA A 280 7.58 -11.17 16.24
CA ALA A 280 7.93 -10.08 15.33
C ALA A 280 6.80 -9.76 14.35
N ALA A 281 6.12 -10.79 13.82
CA ALA A 281 4.95 -10.62 12.95
C ALA A 281 3.76 -9.96 13.68
N GLN A 282 3.52 -10.30 14.96
CA GLN A 282 2.47 -9.65 15.76
C GLN A 282 2.80 -8.17 16.03
N VAL A 283 4.06 -7.83 16.28
CA VAL A 283 4.49 -6.43 16.43
C VAL A 283 4.28 -5.67 15.12
N LEU A 284 4.67 -6.23 13.97
CA LEU A 284 4.42 -5.63 12.66
C LEU A 284 2.92 -5.39 12.44
N PHE A 285 2.09 -6.39 12.72
CA PHE A 285 0.63 -6.27 12.59
C PHE A 285 0.07 -5.17 13.49
N ALA A 286 0.50 -5.10 14.75
CA ALA A 286 0.09 -4.05 15.69
C ALA A 286 0.50 -2.65 15.21
N LEU A 287 1.75 -2.49 14.73
CA LEU A 287 2.24 -1.21 14.20
C LEU A 287 1.47 -0.78 12.95
N MET A 288 1.13 -1.73 12.05
CA MET A 288 0.30 -1.46 10.88
C MET A 288 -1.10 -0.98 11.30
N LEU A 289 -1.75 -1.66 12.24
CA LEU A 289 -3.07 -1.26 12.74
C LEU A 289 -3.05 0.13 13.38
N VAL A 290 -2.04 0.42 14.21
CA VAL A 290 -1.85 1.75 14.83
C VAL A 290 -1.63 2.82 13.76
N GLY A 291 -0.79 2.55 12.76
CA GLY A 291 -0.52 3.48 11.66
C GLY A 291 -1.77 3.80 10.86
N VAL A 292 -2.56 2.78 10.52
CA VAL A 292 -3.84 2.96 9.79
C VAL A 292 -4.87 3.70 10.65
N ALA A 293 -5.02 3.31 11.92
CA ALA A 293 -5.94 3.96 12.83
C ALA A 293 -5.61 5.46 13.02
N PHE A 294 -4.32 5.78 13.14
CA PHE A 294 -3.83 7.15 13.23
C PHE A 294 -4.16 7.97 11.97
N GLN A 295 -3.91 7.40 10.78
CA GLN A 295 -4.26 8.07 9.52
C GLN A 295 -5.77 8.31 9.38
N MET A 296 -6.59 7.32 9.73
CA MET A 296 -8.04 7.44 9.70
C MET A 296 -8.55 8.50 10.68
N TRP A 297 -7.94 8.59 11.87
CA TRP A 297 -8.26 9.61 12.85
C TRP A 297 -7.97 11.03 12.32
N ILE A 298 -6.79 11.23 11.69
CA ILE A 298 -6.44 12.52 11.05
C ILE A 298 -7.43 12.87 9.93
N ALA A 299 -7.75 11.89 9.06
CA ALA A 299 -8.68 12.11 7.97
C ALA A 299 -10.07 12.52 8.46
N LYS A 300 -10.57 11.85 9.50
CA LYS A 300 -11.89 12.17 10.09
C LYS A 300 -11.93 13.57 10.73
N LYS A 301 -10.85 13.99 11.40
CA LYS A 301 -10.78 15.32 12.00
C LYS A 301 -10.87 16.42 10.95
N ARG A 302 -10.22 16.24 9.79
CA ARG A 302 -10.26 17.18 8.67
C ARG A 302 -11.60 17.21 7.91
N ASP A 303 -12.45 16.21 8.09
CA ASP A 303 -13.82 16.20 7.53
C ASP A 303 -14.84 16.91 8.46
N ALA A 304 -14.46 17.16 9.70
CA ALA A 304 -15.31 17.81 10.71
C ALA A 304 -15.05 19.33 10.83
N GLU A 305 -13.94 19.82 10.27
CA GLU A 305 -13.59 21.23 10.12
C GLU A 305 -14.01 21.76 8.73
#